data_545450dbe9671504973e26c6f0d857f0
#
_entry.id   545450dbe9671504973e26c6f0d857f0
#
_cell.length_a   1.000
_cell.length_b   1.000
_cell.length_c   1.000
_cell.angle_alpha   90.00
_cell.angle_beta   90.00
_cell.angle_gamma   90.00
#
_symmetry.space_group_name_H-M   'P 1'
#
loop_
_entity.id
_entity.type
_entity.pdbx_description
1 polymer ?
#
loop_
_entity_poly.entity_id
_entity_poly.type
_entity_poly.pdbx_seq_one_letter_code
_entity_poly.pdbx_strand_id
1 'polypeptide(L)'
;MKKKLFLAIAILFVCFRASSQEKTTVIRVYTEQGKQVINKNIYGHFAEHLGACIYGGLWVGEGSSIPNINGYRKDAVEALKKLQIPVLRWPGGCFADEYHWRDGIGLRENRPKMVNNNWGGVVEDNSFGTHEFLNLCELLGCEPYISGNVGSGTVEELAKWVEYMTSAGDSPMANLRRENGREKPWKVKYLGIGNESWGCGGDMLPEYYSDLYRRYAVYCRNFDDNRLFKIASGASDYDYNWTEVLMKNIGRKMQGLSLHYYTIKDWNHKGSATDFSADDYYWTLGKSVEIEEIIKKHIAIMDKYDSRKNTALMVDEWGTWFDVEPGTNPGFLYQQNTMRDAFVAALSLNIFNKYSDRISMTNIAQVANVLQSMILTKDDKMILTPTYHVFEMYKVHQDATYLPLEILSDTKEIRGRNVPLVSASASQKDGITHITLANIDLDATQSITIDLPGLKLKSVTGRILTSAKIDDYNTFEKLDAIKPQVFKDAKISNGKLTVKLPEKAIVVLEIR
;
A
#
# COMPACT_ATOMS: atom_id res chain seq x y z
N MET A 1 -37.23 -11.45 77.94
CA MET A 1 -36.30 -12.22 77.08
C MET A 1 -36.76 -12.14 75.64
N LYS A 2 -36.13 -11.28 74.77
CA LYS A 2 -36.49 -11.15 73.31
C LYS A 2 -35.31 -11.79 72.54
N LYS A 3 -35.59 -12.94 71.86
CA LYS A 3 -34.64 -13.58 70.95
C LYS A 3 -34.61 -12.79 69.66
N LYS A 4 -33.46 -12.27 69.23
CA LYS A 4 -33.21 -11.69 67.92
C LYS A 4 -32.79 -12.84 66.97
N LEU A 5 -33.59 -13.02 65.92
CA LEU A 5 -33.29 -13.92 64.81
C LEU A 5 -32.43 -13.16 63.75
N PHE A 6 -31.18 -13.60 63.55
CA PHE A 6 -30.36 -13.08 62.46
C PHE A 6 -30.61 -13.90 61.21
N LEU A 7 -31.13 -13.25 60.15
CA LEU A 7 -31.32 -13.83 58.84
C LEU A 7 -30.06 -13.52 58.01
N ALA A 8 -29.27 -14.53 57.69
CA ALA A 8 -28.11 -14.39 56.81
C ALA A 8 -28.57 -14.56 55.37
N ILE A 9 -28.52 -13.49 54.59
CA ILE A 9 -28.76 -13.49 53.14
C ILE A 9 -27.46 -13.86 52.44
N ALA A 10 -27.35 -15.07 51.90
CA ALA A 10 -26.25 -15.47 51.03
C ALA A 10 -26.51 -14.93 49.62
N ILE A 11 -25.74 -13.94 49.20
CA ILE A 11 -25.76 -13.43 47.85
C ILE A 11 -24.91 -14.38 46.97
N LEU A 12 -25.58 -15.16 46.16
CA LEU A 12 -24.95 -15.99 45.15
C LEU A 12 -24.51 -15.09 43.97
N PHE A 13 -23.21 -14.82 43.85
CA PHE A 13 -22.63 -14.21 42.66
C PHE A 13 -22.60 -15.26 41.55
N VAL A 14 -23.60 -15.24 40.66
CA VAL A 14 -23.56 -15.97 39.40
C VAL A 14 -22.68 -15.19 38.43
N CYS A 15 -21.42 -15.59 38.32
CA CYS A 15 -20.56 -15.10 37.23
C CYS A 15 -21.12 -15.65 35.90
N PHE A 16 -21.88 -14.83 35.19
CA PHE A 16 -22.13 -15.07 33.77
C PHE A 16 -20.80 -14.93 33.04
N ARG A 17 -20.15 -16.03 32.75
CA ARG A 17 -19.16 -16.06 31.67
C ARG A 17 -19.98 -15.89 30.39
N ALA A 18 -19.85 -14.73 29.75
CA ALA A 18 -20.30 -14.55 28.40
C ALA A 18 -19.54 -15.59 27.53
N SER A 19 -20.21 -16.65 27.18
CA SER A 19 -19.71 -17.62 26.20
C SER A 19 -19.65 -16.86 24.88
N SER A 20 -18.47 -16.51 24.42
CA SER A 20 -18.26 -16.03 23.04
C SER A 20 -18.91 -17.06 22.10
N GLN A 21 -19.89 -16.62 21.35
CA GLN A 21 -20.60 -17.48 20.39
C GLN A 21 -19.60 -17.84 19.28
N GLU A 22 -19.24 -19.10 19.20
CA GLU A 22 -18.33 -19.61 18.17
C GLU A 22 -19.07 -19.60 16.81
N LYS A 23 -18.65 -18.73 15.89
CA LYS A 23 -19.19 -18.63 14.54
C LYS A 23 -18.42 -19.55 13.61
N THR A 24 -19.11 -20.18 12.66
CA THR A 24 -18.51 -21.16 11.75
C THR A 24 -18.32 -20.54 10.36
N THR A 25 -17.10 -20.62 9.84
CA THR A 25 -16.73 -20.19 8.49
C THR A 25 -16.18 -21.38 7.70
N VAL A 26 -16.54 -21.49 6.44
CA VAL A 26 -15.98 -22.49 5.51
C VAL A 26 -15.25 -21.74 4.39
N ILE A 27 -14.00 -22.14 4.15
CA ILE A 27 -13.20 -21.64 3.02
C ILE A 27 -12.84 -22.81 2.13
N ARG A 28 -13.16 -22.70 0.85
CA ARG A 28 -12.76 -23.66 -0.17
C ARG A 28 -11.73 -23.02 -1.09
N VAL A 29 -10.54 -23.61 -1.17
CA VAL A 29 -9.45 -23.13 -2.03
C VAL A 29 -9.35 -24.04 -3.25
N TYR A 30 -9.49 -23.46 -4.45
CA TYR A 30 -9.45 -24.22 -5.71
C TYR A 30 -8.00 -24.35 -6.20
N THR A 31 -7.26 -25.26 -5.60
CA THR A 31 -5.81 -25.43 -5.79
C THR A 31 -5.41 -25.76 -7.23
N GLU A 32 -6.25 -26.47 -7.97
CA GLU A 32 -6.00 -26.82 -9.39
C GLU A 32 -6.36 -25.71 -10.38
N GLN A 33 -7.00 -24.63 -9.92
CA GLN A 33 -7.42 -23.51 -10.76
C GLN A 33 -6.45 -22.33 -10.72
N GLY A 34 -5.34 -22.43 -10.01
CA GLY A 34 -4.30 -21.40 -9.96
C GLY A 34 -3.68 -21.17 -11.34
N LYS A 35 -3.79 -19.95 -11.88
CA LYS A 35 -3.28 -19.61 -13.21
C LYS A 35 -2.50 -18.30 -13.24
N GLN A 36 -2.98 -17.28 -12.53
CA GLN A 36 -2.34 -15.98 -12.50
C GLN A 36 -1.30 -15.89 -11.39
N VAL A 37 -0.22 -15.22 -11.70
CA VAL A 37 0.82 -14.89 -10.71
C VAL A 37 0.49 -13.53 -10.08
N ILE A 38 0.50 -13.48 -8.77
CA ILE A 38 0.40 -12.25 -8.00
C ILE A 38 1.70 -11.47 -8.25
N ASN A 39 1.64 -10.41 -9.06
CA ASN A 39 2.82 -9.59 -9.32
C ASN A 39 3.33 -9.02 -7.99
N LYS A 40 4.63 -9.17 -7.70
CA LYS A 40 5.23 -8.64 -6.47
C LYS A 40 4.92 -7.16 -6.24
N ASN A 41 4.80 -6.37 -7.32
CA ASN A 41 4.53 -4.93 -7.23
C ASN A 41 3.14 -4.58 -6.68
N ILE A 42 2.25 -5.55 -6.48
CA ILE A 42 1.02 -5.37 -5.67
C ILE A 42 1.37 -4.98 -4.21
N TYR A 43 2.59 -5.25 -3.78
CA TYR A 43 3.13 -4.90 -2.47
C TYR A 43 4.04 -3.65 -2.52
N GLY A 44 3.77 -2.75 -3.47
CA GLY A 44 4.54 -1.53 -3.70
C GLY A 44 4.24 -0.40 -2.72
N HIS A 45 5.10 0.59 -2.74
CA HIS A 45 5.05 1.73 -1.83
C HIS A 45 5.20 3.05 -2.57
N PHE A 46 4.74 4.11 -1.92
CA PHE A 46 4.79 5.47 -2.41
C PHE A 46 5.57 6.37 -1.46
N ALA A 47 6.41 7.22 -2.03
CA ALA A 47 7.16 8.26 -1.34
C ALA A 47 6.98 9.59 -2.08
N GLU A 48 6.67 10.64 -1.35
CA GLU A 48 6.44 11.97 -1.89
C GLU A 48 7.21 13.01 -1.09
N HIS A 49 7.60 14.10 -1.72
CA HIS A 49 8.04 15.31 -1.01
C HIS A 49 6.85 15.95 -0.29
N LEU A 50 6.40 15.28 0.76
CA LEU A 50 5.27 15.63 1.60
C LEU A 50 5.64 15.42 3.07
N GLY A 51 5.49 16.46 3.89
CA GLY A 51 5.78 16.38 5.30
C GLY A 51 7.17 15.81 5.59
N ALA A 52 7.24 14.81 6.42
CA ALA A 52 8.49 14.13 6.77
C ALA A 52 8.65 12.77 6.07
N CYS A 53 8.03 12.54 4.90
CA CYS A 53 8.21 11.27 4.18
C CYS A 53 9.66 11.13 3.68
N ILE A 54 10.17 12.15 3.02
CA ILE A 54 11.55 12.16 2.52
C ILE A 54 12.50 12.64 3.61
N TYR A 55 12.41 13.92 3.98
CA TYR A 55 13.32 14.53 4.95
C TYR A 55 12.95 14.16 6.38
N GLY A 56 13.87 13.47 7.08
CA GLY A 56 13.65 12.90 8.42
C GLY A 56 13.03 11.49 8.41
N GLY A 57 12.33 11.12 7.34
CA GLY A 57 11.77 9.77 7.14
C GLY A 57 12.76 8.84 6.43
N LEU A 58 13.03 9.08 5.15
CA LEU A 58 13.97 8.27 4.36
C LEU A 58 15.37 8.87 4.34
N TRP A 59 15.48 10.19 4.34
CA TRP A 59 16.72 10.93 4.15
C TRP A 59 17.01 11.86 5.33
N VAL A 60 18.20 11.78 5.86
CA VAL A 60 18.68 12.66 6.95
C VAL A 60 19.97 13.42 6.59
N GLY A 61 20.55 13.13 5.41
CA GLY A 61 21.83 13.68 5.00
C GLY A 61 23.03 12.95 5.59
N GLU A 62 24.15 12.96 4.87
CA GLU A 62 25.37 12.23 5.25
C GLU A 62 26.00 12.76 6.56
N GLY A 63 25.89 14.07 6.81
CA GLY A 63 26.42 14.72 8.01
C GLY A 63 25.53 14.63 9.26
N SER A 64 24.39 13.91 9.18
CA SER A 64 23.47 13.77 10.30
C SER A 64 24.06 12.94 11.44
N SER A 65 23.73 13.30 12.68
CA SER A 65 24.00 12.48 13.87
C SER A 65 23.09 11.23 13.95
N ILE A 66 21.98 11.24 13.20
CA ILE A 66 21.10 10.05 13.09
C ILE A 66 21.85 9.00 12.26
N PRO A 67 21.90 7.72 12.73
CA PRO A 67 22.56 6.65 12.01
C PRO A 67 22.06 6.53 10.58
N ASN A 68 22.98 6.64 9.61
CA ASN A 68 22.62 6.63 8.21
C ASN A 68 23.62 5.84 7.34
N ILE A 69 23.19 5.51 6.13
CA ILE A 69 24.00 4.90 5.07
C ILE A 69 23.99 5.89 3.92
N ASN A 70 25.06 6.64 3.73
CA ASN A 70 25.16 7.66 2.68
C ASN A 70 23.98 8.66 2.71
N GLY A 71 23.55 9.09 3.90
CA GLY A 71 22.45 10.02 4.11
C GLY A 71 21.05 9.36 4.22
N TYR A 72 20.89 8.09 3.83
CA TYR A 72 19.64 7.37 4.05
C TYR A 72 19.55 6.88 5.49
N ARG A 73 18.41 7.10 6.12
CA ARG A 73 18.16 6.65 7.48
C ARG A 73 18.33 5.14 7.60
N LYS A 74 19.29 4.69 8.43
CA LYS A 74 19.73 3.29 8.48
C LYS A 74 18.61 2.35 8.91
N ASP A 75 17.88 2.70 9.96
CA ASP A 75 16.75 1.93 10.49
C ASP A 75 15.62 1.78 9.45
N ALA A 76 15.30 2.86 8.70
CA ALA A 76 14.35 2.83 7.61
C ALA A 76 14.81 1.87 6.48
N VAL A 77 16.07 1.97 6.05
CA VAL A 77 16.63 1.07 5.05
C VAL A 77 16.53 -0.40 5.49
N GLU A 78 16.87 -0.71 6.75
CA GLU A 78 16.81 -2.07 7.29
C GLU A 78 15.36 -2.58 7.35
N ALA A 79 14.40 -1.75 7.77
CA ALA A 79 12.99 -2.09 7.81
C ALA A 79 12.43 -2.36 6.40
N LEU A 80 12.73 -1.50 5.42
CA LEU A 80 12.25 -1.65 4.05
C LEU A 80 12.89 -2.85 3.32
N LYS A 81 14.16 -3.15 3.59
CA LYS A 81 14.80 -4.39 3.12
C LYS A 81 14.11 -5.64 3.68
N LYS A 82 13.72 -5.62 4.95
CA LYS A 82 12.98 -6.73 5.58
C LYS A 82 11.60 -6.91 4.96
N LEU A 83 10.93 -5.84 4.56
CA LEU A 83 9.68 -5.91 3.80
C LEU A 83 9.88 -6.52 2.41
N GLN A 84 11.09 -6.46 1.84
CA GLN A 84 11.36 -6.80 0.45
C GLN A 84 10.47 -5.97 -0.49
N ILE A 85 10.45 -4.64 -0.27
CA ILE A 85 9.63 -3.76 -1.09
C ILE A 85 9.99 -3.93 -2.57
N PRO A 86 9.01 -4.19 -3.44
CA PRO A 86 9.30 -4.52 -4.83
C PRO A 86 9.42 -3.29 -5.73
N VAL A 87 8.73 -2.22 -5.40
CA VAL A 87 8.70 -0.97 -6.16
C VAL A 87 8.45 0.22 -5.24
N LEU A 88 9.09 1.34 -5.53
CA LEU A 88 8.92 2.60 -4.83
C LEU A 88 8.60 3.71 -5.85
N ARG A 89 7.46 4.37 -5.68
CA ARG A 89 7.00 5.49 -6.51
C ARG A 89 7.47 6.82 -5.92
N TRP A 90 7.98 7.74 -6.77
CA TRP A 90 8.53 9.06 -6.40
C TRP A 90 8.55 9.98 -7.64
N PRO A 91 8.60 11.32 -7.57
CA PRO A 91 8.77 12.20 -6.40
C PRO A 91 7.46 12.58 -5.69
N GLY A 92 6.34 12.15 -6.21
CA GLY A 92 5.03 12.50 -5.67
C GLY A 92 3.92 11.84 -6.48
N GLY A 93 2.81 12.07 -6.05
CA GLY A 93 1.52 12.67 -6.12
C GLY A 93 1.53 14.07 -6.71
N CYS A 94 0.76 14.95 -6.08
CA CYS A 94 0.63 16.34 -6.54
C CYS A 94 1.97 17.08 -6.66
N PHE A 95 2.94 16.78 -5.79
CA PHE A 95 4.26 17.37 -5.88
C PHE A 95 4.96 17.07 -7.21
N ALA A 96 4.72 15.92 -7.82
CA ALA A 96 5.37 15.54 -9.08
C ALA A 96 5.09 16.53 -10.22
N ASP A 97 3.88 17.09 -10.26
CA ASP A 97 3.46 18.01 -11.34
C ASP A 97 3.91 19.47 -11.16
N GLU A 98 4.63 19.77 -10.06
CA GLU A 98 5.39 21.02 -9.84
C GLU A 98 6.92 20.77 -9.78
N TYR A 99 7.38 19.50 -9.77
CA TYR A 99 8.79 19.16 -9.60
C TYR A 99 9.57 19.24 -10.92
N HIS A 100 10.62 20.07 -10.93
CA HIS A 100 11.57 20.18 -12.02
C HIS A 100 12.84 19.39 -11.70
N TRP A 101 13.01 18.23 -12.33
CA TRP A 101 14.06 17.27 -12.00
C TRP A 101 15.50 17.82 -12.02
N ARG A 102 15.74 18.85 -12.83
CA ARG A 102 17.05 19.52 -12.90
C ARG A 102 17.44 20.19 -11.60
N ASP A 103 16.45 20.61 -10.82
CA ASP A 103 16.68 21.24 -9.51
C ASP A 103 17.18 20.24 -8.47
N GLY A 104 16.94 18.95 -8.69
CA GLY A 104 17.36 17.85 -7.83
C GLY A 104 18.62 17.10 -8.29
N ILE A 105 19.49 17.71 -9.11
CA ILE A 105 20.74 17.09 -9.58
C ILE A 105 21.94 18.03 -9.38
N GLY A 106 23.16 17.51 -9.53
CA GLY A 106 24.40 18.26 -9.29
C GLY A 106 24.74 18.38 -7.81
N LEU A 107 25.68 19.30 -7.49
CA LEU A 107 26.12 19.52 -6.12
C LEU A 107 24.96 20.07 -5.27
N ARG A 108 24.70 19.45 -4.13
CA ARG A 108 23.53 19.77 -3.27
C ARG A 108 23.50 21.21 -2.81
N GLU A 109 24.66 21.78 -2.49
CA GLU A 109 24.80 23.18 -2.06
C GLU A 109 24.42 24.19 -3.15
N ASN A 110 24.39 23.79 -4.40
CA ASN A 110 24.05 24.63 -5.56
C ASN A 110 22.61 24.37 -6.07
N ARG A 111 21.90 23.41 -5.50
CA ARG A 111 20.53 23.12 -5.94
C ARG A 111 19.58 24.26 -5.56
N PRO A 112 18.72 24.71 -6.48
CA PRO A 112 17.74 25.74 -6.16
C PRO A 112 16.72 25.20 -5.15
N LYS A 113 16.19 26.11 -4.34
CA LYS A 113 15.09 25.83 -3.42
C LYS A 113 13.77 26.15 -4.08
N MET A 114 12.72 25.41 -3.72
CA MET A 114 11.36 25.68 -4.18
C MET A 114 10.39 25.71 -3.01
N VAL A 115 9.26 26.37 -3.19
CA VAL A 115 8.15 26.29 -2.23
C VAL A 115 7.30 25.09 -2.60
N ASN A 116 7.04 24.21 -1.65
CA ASN A 116 6.09 23.11 -1.80
C ASN A 116 4.67 23.65 -1.60
N ASN A 117 4.04 24.07 -2.68
CA ASN A 117 2.71 24.70 -2.62
C ASN A 117 1.61 23.69 -2.25
N ASN A 118 1.78 22.43 -2.63
CA ASN A 118 0.80 21.38 -2.35
C ASN A 118 0.81 20.98 -0.86
N TRP A 119 2.00 20.93 -0.25
CA TRP A 119 2.14 20.32 1.07
C TRP A 119 2.82 21.24 2.09
N GLY A 120 1.98 21.92 2.87
CA GLY A 120 2.39 22.71 4.03
C GLY A 120 3.08 24.05 3.74
N GLY A 121 3.27 24.45 2.49
CA GLY A 121 3.89 25.72 2.11
C GLY A 121 5.37 25.83 2.55
N VAL A 122 6.06 24.72 2.72
CA VAL A 122 7.46 24.69 3.20
C VAL A 122 8.44 24.84 2.05
N VAL A 123 9.68 25.21 2.39
CA VAL A 123 10.76 25.28 1.41
C VAL A 123 11.43 23.93 1.29
N GLU A 124 11.40 23.35 0.09
CA GLU A 124 12.18 22.17 -0.30
C GLU A 124 13.57 22.63 -0.75
N ASP A 125 14.62 22.00 -0.22
CA ASP A 125 16.02 22.34 -0.55
C ASP A 125 16.60 21.47 -1.68
N ASN A 126 15.81 20.53 -2.19
CA ASN A 126 16.19 19.58 -3.24
C ASN A 126 17.45 18.75 -2.93
N SER A 127 17.80 18.59 -1.64
CA SER A 127 18.95 17.77 -1.24
C SER A 127 18.72 16.28 -1.49
N PHE A 128 17.46 15.86 -1.67
CA PHE A 128 17.06 14.54 -2.14
C PHE A 128 16.43 14.67 -3.54
N GLY A 129 17.11 14.16 -4.55
CA GLY A 129 16.66 14.25 -5.94
C GLY A 129 16.88 12.93 -6.70
N THR A 130 17.11 13.03 -8.02
CA THR A 130 17.20 11.86 -8.90
C THR A 130 18.25 10.85 -8.44
N HIS A 131 19.46 11.29 -8.09
CA HIS A 131 20.55 10.41 -7.67
C HIS A 131 20.23 9.73 -6.35
N GLU A 132 19.77 10.50 -5.39
CA GLU A 132 19.43 10.00 -4.06
C GLU A 132 18.29 8.98 -4.14
N PHE A 133 17.25 9.24 -4.93
CA PHE A 133 16.14 8.31 -5.08
C PHE A 133 16.56 7.00 -5.78
N LEU A 134 17.22 7.10 -6.93
CA LEU A 134 17.59 5.91 -7.70
C LEU A 134 18.66 5.06 -6.98
N ASN A 135 19.58 5.69 -6.27
CA ASN A 135 20.56 4.97 -5.43
C ASN A 135 19.88 4.32 -4.21
N LEU A 136 18.82 4.94 -3.64
CA LEU A 136 18.02 4.30 -2.61
C LEU A 136 17.33 3.04 -3.16
N CYS A 137 16.75 3.10 -4.35
CA CYS A 137 16.13 1.92 -4.99
C CYS A 137 17.16 0.80 -5.22
N GLU A 138 18.37 1.11 -5.69
CA GLU A 138 19.47 0.13 -5.81
C GLU A 138 19.85 -0.45 -4.44
N LEU A 139 19.95 0.38 -3.41
CA LEU A 139 20.26 -0.05 -2.03
C LEU A 139 19.20 -0.99 -1.46
N LEU A 140 17.94 -0.73 -1.75
CA LEU A 140 16.79 -1.54 -1.31
C LEU A 140 16.58 -2.78 -2.18
N GLY A 141 17.06 -2.78 -3.42
CA GLY A 141 16.82 -3.83 -4.41
C GLY A 141 15.40 -3.79 -4.99
N CYS A 142 14.78 -2.59 -5.06
CA CYS A 142 13.44 -2.39 -5.59
C CYS A 142 13.45 -1.66 -6.94
N GLU A 143 12.37 -1.82 -7.71
CA GLU A 143 12.17 -1.07 -8.96
C GLU A 143 11.80 0.40 -8.68
N PRO A 144 12.42 1.37 -9.33
CA PRO A 144 11.97 2.75 -9.28
C PRO A 144 10.72 2.93 -10.15
N TYR A 145 9.74 3.68 -9.62
CA TYR A 145 8.62 4.21 -10.39
C TYR A 145 8.68 5.75 -10.34
N ILE A 146 9.00 6.35 -11.47
CA ILE A 146 9.15 7.80 -11.61
C ILE A 146 7.82 8.41 -12.04
N SER A 147 7.25 9.31 -11.24
CA SER A 147 6.11 10.15 -11.63
C SER A 147 6.61 11.39 -12.38
N GLY A 148 6.27 11.48 -13.67
CA GLY A 148 6.72 12.57 -14.54
C GLY A 148 5.80 13.78 -14.47
N ASN A 149 6.37 14.98 -14.46
CA ASN A 149 5.66 16.25 -14.45
C ASN A 149 5.00 16.51 -15.82
N VAL A 150 3.68 16.48 -15.87
CA VAL A 150 2.90 16.91 -17.06
C VAL A 150 2.02 18.13 -16.77
N GLY A 151 1.96 18.57 -15.52
CA GLY A 151 1.25 19.77 -15.08
C GLY A 151 2.00 21.04 -15.48
N SER A 152 3.06 21.38 -14.78
CA SER A 152 3.88 22.56 -15.07
C SER A 152 5.07 22.28 -16.00
N GLY A 153 5.46 21.00 -16.16
CA GLY A 153 6.61 20.58 -16.96
C GLY A 153 6.36 20.56 -18.47
N THR A 154 7.42 20.29 -19.21
CA THR A 154 7.37 20.19 -20.67
C THR A 154 7.70 18.79 -21.15
N VAL A 155 7.24 18.45 -22.37
CA VAL A 155 7.59 17.18 -23.02
C VAL A 155 9.09 16.99 -23.16
N GLU A 156 9.83 18.08 -23.47
CA GLU A 156 11.28 18.08 -23.59
C GLU A 156 11.95 17.77 -22.25
N GLU A 157 11.44 18.34 -21.17
CA GLU A 157 11.97 18.15 -19.83
C GLU A 157 11.87 16.69 -19.39
N LEU A 158 10.70 16.06 -19.50
CA LEU A 158 10.52 14.66 -19.15
C LEU A 158 11.33 13.72 -20.06
N ALA A 159 11.38 13.99 -21.36
CA ALA A 159 12.19 13.23 -22.30
C ALA A 159 13.68 13.27 -21.96
N LYS A 160 14.19 14.45 -21.59
CA LYS A 160 15.57 14.62 -21.12
C LYS A 160 15.85 13.97 -19.78
N TRP A 161 14.85 13.91 -18.88
CA TRP A 161 15.01 13.17 -17.63
C TRP A 161 15.15 11.69 -17.87
N VAL A 162 14.33 11.11 -18.75
CA VAL A 162 14.44 9.70 -19.17
C VAL A 162 15.82 9.43 -19.77
N GLU A 163 16.32 10.28 -20.67
CA GLU A 163 17.65 10.15 -21.27
C GLU A 163 18.76 10.24 -20.20
N TYR A 164 18.66 11.20 -19.28
CA TYR A 164 19.58 11.36 -18.15
C TYR A 164 19.71 10.10 -17.30
N MET A 165 18.56 9.50 -16.96
CA MET A 165 18.53 8.32 -16.11
C MET A 165 19.00 7.04 -16.82
N THR A 166 18.66 6.87 -18.11
CA THR A 166 18.68 5.55 -18.73
C THR A 166 19.59 5.39 -19.95
N SER A 167 20.15 6.49 -20.52
CA SER A 167 21.04 6.40 -21.69
C SER A 167 22.48 6.10 -21.29
N ALA A 168 23.10 5.10 -21.94
CA ALA A 168 24.52 4.78 -21.81
C ALA A 168 25.39 5.51 -22.84
N GLY A 169 24.79 6.09 -23.91
CA GLY A 169 25.47 6.69 -25.05
C GLY A 169 26.27 7.94 -24.73
N ASP A 170 26.93 8.47 -25.74
CA ASP A 170 27.59 9.78 -25.70
C ASP A 170 26.57 10.86 -26.12
N SER A 171 25.78 11.30 -25.17
CA SER A 171 24.71 12.27 -25.38
C SER A 171 24.73 13.34 -24.30
N PRO A 172 24.15 14.54 -24.53
CA PRO A 172 24.22 15.63 -23.57
C PRO A 172 23.71 15.26 -22.16
N MET A 173 22.62 14.50 -22.08
CA MET A 173 22.05 14.13 -20.77
C MET A 173 22.83 12.99 -20.11
N ALA A 174 23.33 12.03 -20.89
CA ALA A 174 24.21 10.99 -20.34
C ALA A 174 25.55 11.58 -19.84
N ASN A 175 26.09 12.56 -20.56
CA ASN A 175 27.30 13.28 -20.14
C ASN A 175 27.06 14.09 -18.87
N LEU A 176 25.95 14.83 -18.79
CA LEU A 176 25.55 15.55 -17.58
C LEU A 176 25.40 14.61 -16.36
N ARG A 177 24.86 13.39 -16.55
CA ARG A 177 24.83 12.39 -15.46
C ARG A 177 26.24 12.00 -15.00
N ARG A 178 27.18 11.81 -15.94
CA ARG A 178 28.58 11.49 -15.61
C ARG A 178 29.27 12.63 -14.88
N GLU A 179 29.07 13.87 -15.34
CA GLU A 179 29.55 15.09 -14.68
C GLU A 179 29.03 15.18 -13.25
N ASN A 180 27.80 14.74 -13.01
CA ASN A 180 27.18 14.65 -11.69
C ASN A 180 27.59 13.40 -10.89
N GLY A 181 28.67 12.68 -11.31
CA GLY A 181 29.29 11.60 -10.56
C GLY A 181 28.71 10.19 -10.79
N ARG A 182 27.78 10.01 -11.74
CA ARG A 182 27.23 8.69 -12.05
C ARG A 182 27.58 8.25 -13.46
N GLU A 183 28.54 7.32 -13.58
CA GLU A 183 29.01 6.81 -14.86
C GLU A 183 27.94 5.97 -15.58
N LYS A 184 27.41 4.92 -14.91
CA LYS A 184 26.45 3.99 -15.50
C LYS A 184 25.02 4.49 -15.37
N PRO A 185 24.16 4.30 -16.39
CA PRO A 185 22.74 4.57 -16.26
C PRO A 185 22.08 3.67 -15.20
N TRP A 186 20.96 4.12 -14.68
CA TRP A 186 20.08 3.26 -13.88
C TRP A 186 19.13 2.47 -14.79
N LYS A 187 18.53 1.43 -14.23
CA LYS A 187 17.37 0.75 -14.82
C LYS A 187 16.11 1.37 -14.25
N VAL A 188 15.36 2.04 -15.12
CA VAL A 188 14.07 2.66 -14.77
C VAL A 188 13.02 2.02 -15.65
N LYS A 189 12.21 1.15 -15.05
CA LYS A 189 11.15 0.44 -15.75
C LYS A 189 9.85 1.24 -15.81
N TYR A 190 9.40 1.77 -14.68
CA TYR A 190 8.10 2.39 -14.55
C TYR A 190 8.19 3.91 -14.68
N LEU A 191 7.43 4.44 -15.63
CA LEU A 191 7.31 5.88 -15.87
C LEU A 191 5.83 6.28 -15.88
N GLY A 192 5.41 7.02 -14.87
CA GLY A 192 4.13 7.72 -14.84
C GLY A 192 4.18 8.96 -15.72
N ILE A 193 3.21 9.11 -16.58
CA ILE A 193 3.02 10.32 -17.38
C ILE A 193 1.89 11.13 -16.74
N GLY A 194 2.28 11.97 -15.76
CA GLY A 194 1.37 12.74 -14.92
C GLY A 194 0.89 12.01 -13.68
N ASN A 195 0.27 12.77 -12.79
CA ASN A 195 -0.41 12.34 -11.60
C ASN A 195 -1.71 13.13 -11.45
N GLU A 196 -2.84 12.47 -11.11
CA GLU A 196 -4.13 13.13 -10.83
C GLU A 196 -4.42 14.31 -11.76
N SER A 197 -4.25 14.08 -13.07
CA SER A 197 -4.31 15.15 -14.06
C SER A 197 -5.71 15.80 -14.16
N TRP A 198 -6.73 15.15 -13.59
CA TRP A 198 -8.10 15.67 -13.38
C TRP A 198 -8.20 16.65 -12.20
N GLY A 199 -7.17 16.77 -11.37
CA GLY A 199 -7.11 17.59 -10.16
C GLY A 199 -5.79 18.34 -10.06
N CYS A 200 -5.01 18.09 -9.00
CA CYS A 200 -3.76 18.79 -8.73
C CYS A 200 -2.71 18.68 -9.86
N GLY A 201 -2.78 17.66 -10.69
CA GLY A 201 -1.92 17.48 -11.86
C GLY A 201 -2.31 18.30 -13.08
N GLY A 202 -3.21 19.31 -12.95
CA GLY A 202 -3.47 20.27 -14.03
C GLY A 202 -4.94 20.54 -14.36
N ASP A 203 -5.90 19.99 -13.60
CA ASP A 203 -7.36 20.20 -13.77
C ASP A 203 -7.83 19.98 -15.22
N MET A 204 -7.38 18.87 -15.81
CA MET A 204 -7.58 18.55 -17.21
C MET A 204 -8.88 17.77 -17.46
N LEU A 205 -9.45 17.92 -18.65
CA LEU A 205 -10.45 17.00 -19.17
C LEU A 205 -9.76 15.72 -19.70
N PRO A 206 -10.42 14.55 -19.66
CA PRO A 206 -9.79 13.29 -20.06
C PRO A 206 -9.38 13.25 -21.53
N GLU A 207 -10.10 13.97 -22.42
CA GLU A 207 -9.74 14.12 -23.83
C GLU A 207 -8.44 14.89 -24.01
N TYR A 208 -8.29 16.02 -23.31
CA TYR A 208 -7.06 16.83 -23.34
C TYR A 208 -5.88 16.05 -22.77
N TYR A 209 -6.07 15.39 -21.64
CA TYR A 209 -5.02 14.54 -21.08
C TYR A 209 -4.64 13.39 -22.04
N SER A 210 -5.59 12.78 -22.71
CA SER A 210 -5.32 11.74 -23.72
C SER A 210 -4.36 12.23 -24.80
N ASP A 211 -4.57 13.45 -25.33
CA ASP A 211 -3.70 14.03 -26.35
C ASP A 211 -2.33 14.45 -25.78
N LEU A 212 -2.32 14.97 -24.56
CA LEU A 212 -1.09 15.31 -23.85
C LEU A 212 -0.24 14.05 -23.60
N TYR A 213 -0.85 12.97 -23.08
CA TYR A 213 -0.21 11.68 -22.90
C TYR A 213 0.45 11.17 -24.19
N ARG A 214 -0.25 11.25 -25.31
CA ARG A 214 0.28 10.82 -26.61
C ARG A 214 1.57 11.55 -26.98
N ARG A 215 1.64 12.85 -26.72
CA ARG A 215 2.84 13.67 -26.97
C ARG A 215 3.99 13.23 -26.07
N TYR A 216 3.78 13.15 -24.76
CA TYR A 216 4.82 12.73 -23.83
C TYR A 216 5.30 11.30 -24.11
N ALA A 217 4.38 10.37 -24.34
CA ALA A 217 4.71 8.96 -24.58
C ALA A 217 5.58 8.74 -25.83
N VAL A 218 5.44 9.60 -26.85
CA VAL A 218 6.26 9.52 -28.07
C VAL A 218 7.70 9.94 -27.82
N TYR A 219 7.91 10.98 -27.02
CA TYR A 219 9.25 11.54 -26.79
C TYR A 219 10.00 10.85 -25.64
N CYS A 220 9.31 10.28 -24.66
CA CYS A 220 9.92 9.42 -23.64
C CYS A 220 10.29 8.07 -24.26
N ARG A 221 11.49 7.99 -24.84
CA ARG A 221 11.97 6.84 -25.61
C ARG A 221 12.68 5.82 -24.73
N ASN A 222 12.77 4.60 -25.22
CA ASN A 222 13.64 3.60 -24.65
C ASN A 222 15.08 3.87 -25.07
N PHE A 223 16.00 3.82 -24.13
CA PHE A 223 17.43 3.91 -24.42
C PHE A 223 18.10 2.57 -24.14
N ASP A 224 19.02 2.17 -25.00
CA ASP A 224 19.76 0.94 -24.92
C ASP A 224 18.84 -0.29 -24.66
N ASP A 225 19.07 -1.04 -23.59
CA ASP A 225 18.24 -2.18 -23.18
C ASP A 225 17.16 -1.81 -22.15
N ASN A 226 17.08 -0.53 -21.74
CA ASN A 226 16.03 -0.06 -20.84
C ASN A 226 14.69 0.03 -21.58
N ARG A 227 13.67 -0.66 -21.07
CA ARG A 227 12.31 -0.66 -21.64
C ARG A 227 11.35 -0.04 -20.65
N LEU A 228 10.79 1.11 -21.03
CA LEU A 228 9.82 1.83 -20.20
C LEU A 228 8.47 1.14 -20.25
N PHE A 229 7.88 0.98 -19.08
CA PHE A 229 6.48 0.66 -18.88
C PHE A 229 5.78 1.98 -18.52
N LYS A 230 5.05 2.54 -19.50
CA LYS A 230 4.42 3.86 -19.37
C LYS A 230 3.03 3.73 -18.78
N ILE A 231 2.80 4.46 -17.70
CA ILE A 231 1.56 4.46 -16.93
C ILE A 231 0.87 5.79 -17.15
N ALA A 232 -0.38 5.76 -17.59
CA ALA A 232 -1.20 6.95 -17.73
C ALA A 232 -1.82 7.33 -16.37
N SER A 233 -1.90 8.63 -16.09
CA SER A 233 -2.67 9.17 -14.97
C SER A 233 -4.14 8.80 -15.14
N GLY A 234 -4.63 7.93 -14.29
CA GLY A 234 -5.96 7.36 -14.36
C GLY A 234 -6.95 8.04 -13.44
N ALA A 235 -8.07 7.39 -13.22
CA ALA A 235 -9.20 7.91 -12.47
C ALA A 235 -8.95 7.93 -10.95
N SER A 236 -9.75 8.74 -10.26
CA SER A 236 -10.00 8.58 -8.83
C SER A 236 -11.37 7.96 -8.59
N ASP A 237 -11.45 7.04 -7.62
CA ASP A 237 -12.70 6.48 -7.12
C ASP A 237 -13.63 5.98 -8.25
N TYR A 238 -14.75 6.66 -8.42
CA TYR A 238 -15.89 6.29 -9.28
C TYR A 238 -15.88 7.02 -10.62
N ASP A 239 -14.79 7.71 -11.00
CA ASP A 239 -14.74 8.38 -12.30
C ASP A 239 -14.49 7.38 -13.43
N TYR A 240 -15.52 6.62 -13.73
CA TYR A 240 -15.52 5.64 -14.83
C TYR A 240 -15.41 6.28 -16.21
N ASN A 241 -15.88 7.55 -16.34
CA ASN A 241 -15.76 8.29 -17.60
C ASN A 241 -14.30 8.56 -17.97
N TRP A 242 -13.48 8.95 -16.98
CA TRP A 242 -12.04 9.12 -17.20
C TRP A 242 -11.40 7.85 -17.76
N THR A 243 -11.66 6.70 -17.13
CA THR A 243 -11.15 5.41 -17.61
C THR A 243 -11.67 5.06 -19.01
N GLU A 244 -12.94 5.28 -19.31
CA GLU A 244 -13.51 4.95 -20.62
C GLU A 244 -12.88 5.80 -21.73
N VAL A 245 -12.75 7.11 -21.52
CA VAL A 245 -12.15 8.03 -22.49
C VAL A 245 -10.68 7.66 -22.74
N LEU A 246 -9.90 7.40 -21.71
CA LEU A 246 -8.50 7.02 -21.85
C LEU A 246 -8.36 5.67 -22.59
N MET A 247 -9.11 4.67 -22.19
CA MET A 247 -9.06 3.35 -22.85
C MET A 247 -9.44 3.43 -24.32
N LYS A 248 -10.42 4.23 -24.67
CA LYS A 248 -10.83 4.47 -26.07
C LYS A 248 -9.75 5.19 -26.86
N ASN A 249 -9.14 6.26 -26.31
CA ASN A 249 -8.25 7.15 -27.03
C ASN A 249 -6.80 6.68 -27.07
N ILE A 250 -6.31 6.12 -25.97
CA ILE A 250 -4.89 5.78 -25.75
C ILE A 250 -4.64 4.36 -25.20
N GLY A 251 -5.65 3.52 -25.00
CA GLY A 251 -5.52 2.18 -24.41
C GLY A 251 -4.46 1.30 -25.08
N ARG A 252 -4.21 1.46 -26.40
CA ARG A 252 -3.15 0.74 -27.13
C ARG A 252 -1.76 1.38 -27.04
N LYS A 253 -1.63 2.52 -26.38
CA LYS A 253 -0.38 3.30 -26.26
C LYS A 253 0.21 3.30 -24.87
N MET A 254 -0.55 2.90 -23.87
CA MET A 254 -0.11 2.77 -22.49
C MET A 254 0.02 1.30 -22.08
N GLN A 255 0.93 1.01 -21.14
CA GLN A 255 1.09 -0.31 -20.56
C GLN A 255 0.35 -0.42 -19.21
N GLY A 256 0.15 0.70 -18.54
CA GLY A 256 -0.59 0.78 -17.28
C GLY A 256 -1.56 1.96 -17.27
N LEU A 257 -2.65 1.78 -16.54
CA LEU A 257 -3.62 2.82 -16.22
C LEU A 257 -3.70 2.93 -14.70
N SER A 258 -3.45 4.11 -14.16
CA SER A 258 -3.52 4.41 -12.74
C SER A 258 -4.96 4.38 -12.23
N LEU A 259 -5.14 4.09 -10.95
CA LEU A 259 -6.38 4.24 -10.20
C LEU A 259 -6.03 4.64 -8.77
N HIS A 260 -6.61 5.72 -8.27
CA HIS A 260 -6.45 6.16 -6.89
C HIS A 260 -7.72 5.89 -6.08
N TYR A 261 -7.54 5.45 -4.83
CA TYR A 261 -8.65 5.25 -3.91
C TYR A 261 -8.22 5.40 -2.46
N TYR A 262 -8.77 6.40 -1.78
CA TYR A 262 -8.57 6.57 -0.35
C TYR A 262 -9.77 6.08 0.47
N THR A 263 -9.48 5.35 1.54
CA THR A 263 -10.45 5.01 2.58
C THR A 263 -10.63 6.23 3.48
N ILE A 264 -11.56 7.07 3.11
CA ILE A 264 -11.84 8.34 3.77
C ILE A 264 -13.33 8.42 4.14
N LYS A 265 -13.64 8.92 5.34
CA LYS A 265 -15.01 9.02 5.81
C LYS A 265 -15.75 10.13 5.09
N ASP A 266 -15.20 11.30 5.15
CA ASP A 266 -15.70 12.53 4.53
C ASP A 266 -14.54 13.51 4.41
N TRP A 267 -14.47 14.30 3.35
CA TRP A 267 -13.35 15.23 3.12
C TRP A 267 -13.28 16.34 4.18
N ASN A 268 -14.41 16.71 4.78
CA ASN A 268 -14.48 17.76 5.81
C ASN A 268 -14.41 17.20 7.23
N HIS A 269 -14.71 15.90 7.42
CA HIS A 269 -14.78 15.23 8.73
C HIS A 269 -14.19 13.84 8.63
N LYS A 270 -12.86 13.75 8.51
CA LYS A 270 -12.14 12.49 8.32
C LYS A 270 -12.15 11.61 9.56
N GLY A 271 -12.19 12.21 10.74
CA GLY A 271 -12.15 11.54 12.03
C GLY A 271 -10.72 11.26 12.51
N SER A 272 -10.58 10.99 13.80
CA SER A 272 -9.30 10.72 14.44
C SER A 272 -8.68 9.40 13.98
N ALA A 273 -7.35 9.38 13.83
CA ALA A 273 -6.59 8.17 13.58
C ALA A 273 -6.58 7.22 14.79
N THR A 274 -6.67 7.73 16.02
CA THR A 274 -6.45 6.98 17.26
C THR A 274 -7.65 6.96 18.22
N ASP A 275 -8.54 7.95 18.14
CA ASP A 275 -9.74 8.03 18.99
C ASP A 275 -10.99 7.84 18.14
N PHE A 276 -11.51 6.61 18.12
CA PHE A 276 -12.64 6.23 17.29
C PHE A 276 -13.48 5.11 17.91
N SER A 277 -14.76 5.11 17.60
CA SER A 277 -15.72 4.12 18.09
C SER A 277 -15.67 2.80 17.31
N ALA A 278 -16.33 1.76 17.81
CA ALA A 278 -16.57 0.52 17.08
C ALA A 278 -17.33 0.76 15.76
N ASP A 279 -18.26 1.72 15.75
CA ASP A 279 -19.01 2.08 14.53
C ASP A 279 -18.10 2.75 13.50
N ASP A 280 -17.16 3.62 13.91
CA ASP A 280 -16.17 4.21 13.02
C ASP A 280 -15.20 3.16 12.46
N TYR A 281 -14.81 2.17 13.29
CA TYR A 281 -14.03 1.02 12.83
C TYR A 281 -14.73 0.28 11.70
N TYR A 282 -15.96 -0.17 11.95
CA TYR A 282 -16.72 -0.91 10.93
C TYR A 282 -17.02 -0.03 9.72
N TRP A 283 -17.31 1.25 9.94
CA TRP A 283 -17.52 2.20 8.84
C TRP A 283 -16.28 2.26 7.93
N THR A 284 -15.09 2.38 8.51
CA THR A 284 -13.82 2.42 7.79
C THR A 284 -13.59 1.13 6.99
N LEU A 285 -13.84 -0.05 7.60
CA LEU A 285 -13.69 -1.33 6.89
C LEU A 285 -14.72 -1.47 5.76
N GLY A 286 -15.97 -1.05 5.98
CA GLY A 286 -16.99 -1.02 4.93
C GLY A 286 -16.58 -0.12 3.77
N LYS A 287 -15.93 1.04 4.07
CA LYS A 287 -15.40 1.93 3.04
C LYS A 287 -14.22 1.30 2.32
N SER A 288 -13.30 0.64 3.03
CA SER A 288 -12.13 0.02 2.39
C SER A 288 -12.50 -1.08 1.39
N VAL A 289 -13.51 -1.91 1.68
CA VAL A 289 -13.92 -2.98 0.76
C VAL A 289 -14.72 -2.48 -0.45
N GLU A 290 -15.16 -1.23 -0.47
CA GLU A 290 -15.78 -0.62 -1.67
C GLU A 290 -14.83 -0.62 -2.87
N ILE A 291 -13.52 -0.62 -2.62
CA ILE A 291 -12.52 -0.68 -3.69
C ILE A 291 -12.72 -1.89 -4.62
N GLU A 292 -13.28 -2.99 -4.12
CA GLU A 292 -13.55 -4.17 -4.95
C GLU A 292 -14.55 -3.86 -6.07
N GLU A 293 -15.64 -3.17 -5.76
CA GLU A 293 -16.66 -2.79 -6.75
C GLU A 293 -16.13 -1.73 -7.73
N ILE A 294 -15.30 -0.82 -7.24
CA ILE A 294 -14.61 0.19 -8.08
C ILE A 294 -13.71 -0.52 -9.08
N ILE A 295 -12.83 -1.41 -8.61
CA ILE A 295 -11.93 -2.21 -9.45
C ILE A 295 -12.72 -3.01 -10.50
N LYS A 296 -13.76 -3.71 -10.12
CA LYS A 296 -14.60 -4.49 -11.05
C LYS A 296 -15.15 -3.63 -12.20
N LYS A 297 -15.64 -2.44 -11.89
CA LYS A 297 -16.21 -1.55 -12.89
C LYS A 297 -15.15 -0.96 -13.83
N HIS A 298 -13.99 -0.54 -13.29
CA HIS A 298 -12.86 -0.09 -14.10
C HIS A 298 -12.36 -1.24 -15.01
N ILE A 299 -12.19 -2.44 -14.47
CA ILE A 299 -11.79 -3.63 -15.23
C ILE A 299 -12.80 -3.93 -16.36
N ALA A 300 -14.11 -3.86 -16.08
CA ALA A 300 -15.13 -4.10 -17.10
C ALA A 300 -15.04 -3.09 -18.26
N ILE A 301 -14.74 -1.83 -17.97
CA ILE A 301 -14.48 -0.82 -18.99
C ILE A 301 -13.19 -1.15 -19.75
N MET A 302 -12.12 -1.47 -19.05
CA MET A 302 -10.85 -1.82 -19.67
C MET A 302 -10.99 -3.04 -20.58
N ASP A 303 -11.71 -4.08 -20.17
CA ASP A 303 -11.93 -5.32 -20.93
C ASP A 303 -12.74 -5.07 -22.25
N LYS A 304 -13.62 -4.06 -22.26
CA LYS A 304 -14.34 -3.63 -23.47
C LYS A 304 -13.39 -3.16 -24.59
N TYR A 305 -12.29 -2.49 -24.22
CA TYR A 305 -11.32 -1.92 -25.18
C TYR A 305 -10.04 -2.77 -25.32
N ASP A 306 -9.73 -3.60 -24.32
CA ASP A 306 -8.54 -4.43 -24.26
C ASP A 306 -8.84 -5.81 -23.66
N SER A 307 -9.55 -6.64 -24.43
CA SER A 307 -9.92 -8.01 -24.02
C SER A 307 -8.72 -8.95 -23.78
N ARG A 308 -7.54 -8.59 -24.28
CA ARG A 308 -6.29 -9.34 -24.09
C ARG A 308 -5.55 -8.95 -22.83
N LYS A 309 -6.05 -7.98 -22.08
CA LYS A 309 -5.44 -7.48 -20.83
C LYS A 309 -3.98 -7.01 -20.99
N ASN A 310 -3.67 -6.34 -22.12
CA ASN A 310 -2.33 -5.79 -22.36
C ASN A 310 -2.04 -4.56 -21.50
N THR A 311 -3.07 -3.79 -21.15
CA THR A 311 -2.97 -2.63 -20.26
C THR A 311 -3.26 -3.08 -18.83
N ALA A 312 -2.30 -3.01 -17.93
CA ALA A 312 -2.50 -3.35 -16.53
C ALA A 312 -3.24 -2.23 -15.78
N LEU A 313 -4.00 -2.58 -14.75
CA LEU A 313 -4.52 -1.63 -13.77
C LEU A 313 -3.49 -1.46 -12.64
N MET A 314 -3.16 -0.19 -12.32
CA MET A 314 -2.23 0.19 -11.27
C MET A 314 -3.00 0.95 -10.19
N VAL A 315 -3.20 0.35 -9.02
CA VAL A 315 -3.78 1.07 -7.89
C VAL A 315 -2.62 1.76 -7.16
N ASP A 316 -2.03 2.74 -7.82
CA ASP A 316 -0.74 3.30 -7.43
C ASP A 316 -0.83 4.44 -6.40
N GLU A 317 -2.03 4.63 -5.84
CA GLU A 317 -2.26 5.46 -4.64
C GLU A 317 -3.50 4.95 -3.88
N TRP A 318 -3.29 4.45 -2.65
CA TRP A 318 -4.37 3.96 -1.80
C TRP A 318 -3.96 3.96 -0.33
N GLY A 319 -4.93 3.95 0.57
CA GLY A 319 -4.72 3.89 2.01
C GLY A 319 -5.82 4.58 2.80
N THR A 320 -5.63 4.71 4.11
CA THR A 320 -6.50 5.46 5.00
C THR A 320 -6.10 6.93 5.03
N TRP A 321 -7.10 7.81 5.15
CA TRP A 321 -6.87 9.24 5.32
C TRP A 321 -7.75 9.77 6.45
N PHE A 322 -7.12 10.08 7.58
CA PHE A 322 -7.76 10.64 8.78
C PHE A 322 -7.34 12.10 8.99
N ASP A 323 -7.90 12.73 10.01
CA ASP A 323 -7.41 14.03 10.46
C ASP A 323 -5.96 13.88 10.94
N VAL A 324 -5.15 14.90 10.71
CA VAL A 324 -3.75 14.91 11.15
C VAL A 324 -3.66 14.89 12.68
N GLU A 325 -2.57 14.32 13.18
CA GLU A 325 -2.34 14.32 14.63
C GLU A 325 -2.28 15.74 15.18
N PRO A 326 -2.94 16.00 16.32
CA PRO A 326 -2.98 17.33 16.93
C PRO A 326 -1.58 17.91 17.16
N GLY A 327 -1.41 19.18 16.83
CA GLY A 327 -0.13 19.89 17.00
C GLY A 327 0.88 19.70 15.85
N THR A 328 0.52 18.93 14.81
CA THR A 328 1.33 18.81 13.59
C THR A 328 0.86 19.80 12.53
N ASN A 329 1.72 20.04 11.50
CA ASN A 329 1.32 20.86 10.36
C ASN A 329 0.22 20.13 9.56
N PRO A 330 -0.97 20.74 9.36
CA PRO A 330 -2.06 20.09 8.64
C PRO A 330 -1.71 19.66 7.22
N GLY A 331 -0.84 20.41 6.54
CA GLY A 331 -0.37 20.10 5.19
C GLY A 331 0.65 18.96 5.13
N PHE A 332 1.07 18.40 6.25
CA PHE A 332 2.01 17.27 6.29
C PHE A 332 1.33 15.91 6.33
N LEU A 333 0.03 15.89 6.51
CA LEU A 333 -0.80 14.69 6.54
C LEU A 333 -0.25 13.59 7.49
N TYR A 334 0.39 14.00 8.59
CA TYR A 334 0.90 13.09 9.58
C TYR A 334 -0.26 12.53 10.41
N GLN A 335 -0.45 11.24 10.37
CA GLN A 335 -1.41 10.50 11.19
C GLN A 335 -0.77 9.26 11.80
N GLN A 336 -1.26 8.86 12.99
CA GLN A 336 -0.90 7.59 13.59
C GLN A 336 -1.59 6.43 12.85
N ASN A 337 -1.03 5.24 12.97
CA ASN A 337 -1.58 4.01 12.39
C ASN A 337 -1.88 3.00 13.49
N THR A 338 -3.10 2.49 13.52
CA THR A 338 -3.61 1.55 14.54
C THR A 338 -3.87 0.17 13.94
N MET A 339 -4.41 -0.75 14.74
CA MET A 339 -4.89 -2.05 14.21
C MET A 339 -6.01 -1.88 13.18
N ARG A 340 -6.82 -0.81 13.23
CA ARG A 340 -7.81 -0.50 12.17
C ARG A 340 -7.14 -0.37 10.80
N ASP A 341 -6.02 0.34 10.73
CA ASP A 341 -5.25 0.52 9.49
C ASP A 341 -4.66 -0.82 9.00
N ALA A 342 -4.20 -1.66 9.92
CA ALA A 342 -3.74 -3.01 9.57
C ALA A 342 -4.85 -3.83 8.91
N PHE A 343 -6.11 -3.74 9.39
CA PHE A 343 -7.24 -4.40 8.74
C PHE A 343 -7.54 -3.82 7.37
N VAL A 344 -7.50 -2.50 7.19
CA VAL A 344 -7.65 -1.88 5.86
C VAL A 344 -6.60 -2.43 4.89
N ALA A 345 -5.34 -2.50 5.31
CA ALA A 345 -4.28 -3.06 4.48
C ALA A 345 -4.53 -4.54 4.15
N ALA A 346 -4.88 -5.36 5.13
CA ALA A 346 -5.14 -6.79 4.95
C ALA A 346 -6.29 -7.06 3.99
N LEU A 347 -7.41 -6.35 4.14
CA LEU A 347 -8.59 -6.47 3.27
C LEU A 347 -8.26 -6.04 1.84
N SER A 348 -7.61 -4.89 1.68
CA SER A 348 -7.25 -4.35 0.36
C SER A 348 -6.27 -5.27 -0.38
N LEU A 349 -5.22 -5.77 0.29
CA LEU A 349 -4.26 -6.69 -0.31
C LEU A 349 -4.91 -8.03 -0.72
N ASN A 350 -5.84 -8.57 0.08
CA ASN A 350 -6.59 -9.76 -0.30
C ASN A 350 -7.44 -9.52 -1.57
N ILE A 351 -8.05 -8.34 -1.68
CA ILE A 351 -8.80 -7.93 -2.89
C ILE A 351 -7.85 -7.79 -4.07
N PHE A 352 -6.71 -7.10 -3.94
CA PHE A 352 -5.77 -6.91 -5.04
C PHE A 352 -5.22 -8.24 -5.56
N ASN A 353 -4.89 -9.19 -4.67
CA ASN A 353 -4.48 -10.52 -5.05
C ASN A 353 -5.55 -11.25 -5.88
N LYS A 354 -6.83 -11.08 -5.55
CA LYS A 354 -7.95 -11.69 -6.28
C LYS A 354 -8.04 -11.19 -7.73
N TYR A 355 -7.67 -9.94 -7.99
CA TYR A 355 -7.70 -9.32 -9.31
C TYR A 355 -6.33 -9.21 -9.96
N SER A 356 -5.37 -10.05 -9.55
CA SER A 356 -3.98 -10.05 -10.05
C SER A 356 -3.86 -10.43 -11.54
N ASP A 357 -4.92 -10.85 -12.19
CA ASP A 357 -5.00 -11.02 -13.64
C ASP A 357 -5.08 -9.68 -14.41
N ARG A 358 -5.42 -8.59 -13.73
CA ARG A 358 -5.48 -7.23 -14.30
C ARG A 358 -4.66 -6.23 -13.50
N ILE A 359 -4.62 -6.36 -12.16
CA ILE A 359 -3.82 -5.52 -11.28
C ILE A 359 -2.38 -6.06 -11.27
N SER A 360 -1.42 -5.22 -11.65
CA SER A 360 -0.01 -5.60 -11.63
C SER A 360 0.85 -4.77 -10.67
N MET A 361 0.30 -3.71 -10.09
CA MET A 361 0.98 -2.88 -9.09
C MET A 361 -0.05 -2.20 -8.19
N THR A 362 0.31 -2.04 -6.90
CA THR A 362 -0.35 -1.08 -6.01
C THR A 362 0.70 -0.36 -5.18
N ASN A 363 0.46 0.90 -4.82
CA ASN A 363 1.41 1.65 -4.01
C ASN A 363 0.66 2.30 -2.84
N ILE A 364 0.89 1.78 -1.63
CA ILE A 364 0.26 2.34 -0.45
C ILE A 364 0.83 3.73 -0.12
N ALA A 365 -0.02 4.64 0.26
CA ALA A 365 0.34 6.00 0.65
C ALA A 365 0.43 6.14 2.18
N GLN A 366 1.67 6.33 2.76
CA GLN A 366 2.96 6.38 2.07
C GLN A 366 3.99 5.53 2.85
N VAL A 367 5.22 5.49 2.37
CA VAL A 367 6.24 4.64 2.99
C VAL A 367 6.64 5.09 4.40
N ALA A 368 6.64 6.41 4.68
CA ALA A 368 7.04 6.98 5.96
C ALA A 368 6.23 8.23 6.34
N ASN A 369 5.84 8.36 7.58
CA ASN A 369 5.30 9.56 8.25
C ASN A 369 4.03 10.19 7.68
N VAL A 370 3.50 9.69 6.60
CA VAL A 370 2.38 10.31 5.88
C VAL A 370 1.27 9.30 5.68
N LEU A 371 0.05 9.67 6.03
CA LEU A 371 -1.15 8.86 5.85
C LEU A 371 -0.98 7.44 6.44
N GLN A 372 -1.34 6.40 5.69
CA GLN A 372 -1.17 5.01 6.13
C GLN A 372 0.25 4.53 5.87
N SER A 373 1.19 4.93 6.74
CA SER A 373 2.61 4.68 6.54
C SER A 373 3.12 3.37 7.13
N MET A 374 4.25 2.88 6.56
CA MET A 374 4.94 1.71 7.08
C MET A 374 5.71 2.03 8.36
N ILE A 375 6.36 3.18 8.39
CA ILE A 375 7.20 3.63 9.50
C ILE A 375 6.83 5.04 9.91
N LEU A 376 6.97 5.32 11.21
CA LEU A 376 6.93 6.68 11.73
C LEU A 376 8.27 6.98 12.38
N THR A 377 8.79 8.20 12.14
CA THR A 377 10.08 8.64 12.65
C THR A 377 9.93 9.93 13.47
N LYS A 378 10.73 10.05 14.50
CA LYS A 378 10.86 11.26 15.32
C LYS A 378 12.28 11.33 15.83
N ASP A 379 13.02 12.38 15.48
CA ASP A 379 14.42 12.53 15.81
C ASP A 379 15.23 11.27 15.41
N ASP A 380 15.93 10.63 16.33
CA ASP A 380 16.69 9.40 16.13
C ASP A 380 15.85 8.11 16.27
N LYS A 381 14.55 8.22 16.61
CA LYS A 381 13.66 7.07 16.83
C LYS A 381 12.84 6.75 15.60
N MET A 382 12.53 5.45 15.45
CA MET A 382 11.62 4.92 14.44
C MET A 382 10.71 3.86 15.07
N ILE A 383 9.45 3.82 14.65
CA ILE A 383 8.52 2.74 14.96
C ILE A 383 8.01 2.09 13.68
N LEU A 384 7.74 0.79 13.77
CA LEU A 384 7.03 0.02 12.74
C LEU A 384 5.54 0.08 13.06
N THR A 385 4.72 0.45 12.07
CA THR A 385 3.27 0.53 12.27
C THR A 385 2.62 -0.86 12.19
N PRO A 386 1.38 -1.03 12.68
CA PRO A 386 0.63 -2.27 12.42
C PRO A 386 0.47 -2.59 10.93
N THR A 387 0.36 -1.57 10.07
CA THR A 387 0.35 -1.71 8.60
C THR A 387 1.65 -2.33 8.07
N TYR A 388 2.82 -1.92 8.58
CA TYR A 388 4.10 -2.55 8.24
C TYR A 388 4.07 -4.06 8.48
N HIS A 389 3.53 -4.48 9.61
CA HIS A 389 3.49 -5.89 9.99
C HIS A 389 2.57 -6.71 9.06
N VAL A 390 1.49 -6.12 8.55
CA VAL A 390 0.66 -6.77 7.52
C VAL A 390 1.46 -7.01 6.25
N PHE A 391 2.14 -5.98 5.73
CA PHE A 391 2.97 -6.14 4.53
C PHE A 391 4.08 -7.16 4.73
N GLU A 392 4.74 -7.17 5.91
CA GLU A 392 5.80 -8.12 6.24
C GLU A 392 5.28 -9.56 6.30
N MET A 393 4.08 -9.78 6.82
CA MET A 393 3.44 -11.10 6.85
C MET A 393 2.93 -11.53 5.46
N TYR A 394 2.36 -10.60 4.69
CA TYR A 394 1.70 -10.87 3.41
C TYR A 394 2.67 -10.96 2.22
N LYS A 395 3.95 -10.56 2.37
CA LYS A 395 4.95 -10.67 1.30
C LYS A 395 5.14 -12.09 0.75
N VAL A 396 4.65 -13.10 1.46
CA VAL A 396 4.63 -14.51 1.01
C VAL A 396 3.84 -14.73 -0.29
N HIS A 397 2.96 -13.80 -0.63
CA HIS A 397 2.19 -13.83 -1.87
C HIS A 397 2.93 -13.23 -3.07
N GLN A 398 4.06 -12.54 -2.86
CA GLN A 398 4.85 -11.94 -3.95
C GLN A 398 5.36 -13.00 -4.93
N ASP A 399 5.03 -12.83 -6.21
CA ASP A 399 5.37 -13.75 -7.30
C ASP A 399 4.90 -15.21 -7.06
N ALA A 400 3.85 -15.38 -6.25
CA ALA A 400 3.18 -16.65 -6.03
C ALA A 400 1.98 -16.81 -6.97
N THR A 401 1.62 -18.03 -7.30
CA THR A 401 0.40 -18.33 -8.05
C THR A 401 -0.81 -18.13 -7.16
N TYR A 402 -1.72 -17.23 -7.54
CA TYR A 402 -3.00 -17.03 -6.85
C TYR A 402 -3.86 -18.28 -6.93
N LEU A 403 -4.42 -18.72 -5.81
CA LEU A 403 -5.37 -19.81 -5.73
C LEU A 403 -6.77 -19.23 -5.48
N PRO A 404 -7.70 -19.36 -6.45
CA PRO A 404 -9.07 -18.90 -6.25
C PRO A 404 -9.70 -19.55 -5.03
N LEU A 405 -10.52 -18.81 -4.31
CA LEU A 405 -11.19 -19.32 -3.12
C LEU A 405 -12.62 -18.78 -2.99
N GLU A 406 -13.43 -19.52 -2.27
CA GLU A 406 -14.78 -19.15 -1.87
C GLU A 406 -14.86 -19.15 -0.34
N ILE A 407 -15.51 -18.12 0.21
CA ILE A 407 -15.68 -17.95 1.66
C ILE A 407 -17.16 -17.94 1.98
N LEU A 408 -17.59 -18.88 2.81
CA LEU A 408 -18.92 -18.94 3.39
C LEU A 408 -18.78 -18.54 4.87
N SER A 409 -18.97 -17.27 5.17
CA SER A 409 -18.90 -16.71 6.52
C SER A 409 -20.16 -15.91 6.84
N ASP A 410 -20.40 -15.69 8.12
CA ASP A 410 -21.33 -14.67 8.54
C ASP A 410 -20.92 -13.30 8.00
N THR A 411 -21.88 -12.43 7.84
CA THR A 411 -21.69 -11.07 7.39
C THR A 411 -22.16 -10.09 8.45
N LYS A 412 -21.60 -8.89 8.43
CA LYS A 412 -22.11 -7.75 9.18
C LYS A 412 -22.62 -6.69 8.20
N GLU A 413 -23.80 -6.17 8.46
CA GLU A 413 -24.28 -5.04 7.68
C GLU A 413 -23.47 -3.79 8.05
N ILE A 414 -22.77 -3.24 7.08
CA ILE A 414 -21.96 -2.03 7.21
C ILE A 414 -22.28 -1.13 6.03
N ARG A 415 -22.79 0.07 6.31
CA ARG A 415 -23.14 1.06 5.27
C ARG A 415 -24.09 0.50 4.20
N GLY A 416 -25.09 -0.28 4.62
CA GLY A 416 -26.05 -0.90 3.71
C GLY A 416 -25.49 -2.05 2.87
N ARG A 417 -24.31 -2.59 3.23
CA ARG A 417 -23.66 -3.72 2.57
C ARG A 417 -23.41 -4.85 3.56
N ASN A 418 -23.56 -6.06 3.10
CA ASN A 418 -23.18 -7.25 3.86
C ASN A 418 -21.67 -7.51 3.66
N VAL A 419 -20.85 -7.12 4.63
CA VAL A 419 -19.41 -7.35 4.64
C VAL A 419 -19.11 -8.66 5.34
N PRO A 420 -18.40 -9.62 4.68
CA PRO A 420 -17.98 -10.86 5.33
C PRO A 420 -17.09 -10.58 6.55
N LEU A 421 -17.36 -11.32 7.64
CA LEU A 421 -16.56 -11.17 8.88
C LEU A 421 -15.14 -11.74 8.74
N VAL A 422 -14.95 -12.66 7.77
CA VAL A 422 -13.64 -13.23 7.43
C VAL A 422 -13.26 -12.87 6.00
N SER A 423 -12.08 -12.34 5.83
CA SER A 423 -11.43 -12.13 4.52
C SER A 423 -10.22 -13.04 4.40
N ALA A 424 -9.95 -13.54 3.19
CA ALA A 424 -8.82 -14.40 2.93
C ALA A 424 -8.23 -14.21 1.53
N SER A 425 -6.96 -14.59 1.39
CA SER A 425 -6.28 -14.81 0.11
C SER A 425 -5.44 -16.08 0.20
N ALA A 426 -5.29 -16.80 -0.90
CA ALA A 426 -4.46 -18.00 -0.96
C ALA A 426 -3.54 -17.96 -2.18
N SER A 427 -2.31 -18.44 -1.99
CA SER A 427 -1.35 -18.56 -3.08
C SER A 427 -0.41 -19.75 -2.88
N GLN A 428 0.26 -20.17 -3.96
CA GLN A 428 1.25 -21.23 -3.92
C GLN A 428 2.53 -20.81 -4.65
N LYS A 429 3.67 -21.08 -4.01
CA LYS A 429 4.99 -20.87 -4.59
C LYS A 429 5.92 -21.97 -4.11
N ASP A 430 6.71 -22.57 -5.02
CA ASP A 430 7.69 -23.60 -4.71
C ASP A 430 7.16 -24.79 -3.88
N GLY A 431 5.92 -25.18 -4.15
CA GLY A 431 5.24 -26.27 -3.44
C GLY A 431 4.70 -25.92 -2.04
N ILE A 432 4.87 -24.67 -1.61
CA ILE A 432 4.35 -24.16 -0.33
C ILE A 432 3.08 -23.34 -0.59
N THR A 433 2.01 -23.65 0.13
CA THR A 433 0.75 -22.91 0.07
C THR A 433 0.66 -21.95 1.25
N HIS A 434 0.40 -20.68 0.97
CA HIS A 434 0.15 -19.65 1.98
C HIS A 434 -1.32 -19.23 1.94
N ILE A 435 -1.89 -19.03 3.12
CA ILE A 435 -3.25 -18.47 3.28
C ILE A 435 -3.18 -17.33 4.29
N THR A 436 -3.65 -16.17 3.87
CA THR A 436 -3.89 -15.03 4.77
C THR A 436 -5.34 -14.98 5.17
N LEU A 437 -5.60 -14.68 6.44
CA LEU A 437 -6.91 -14.61 7.06
C LEU A 437 -7.03 -13.33 7.87
N ALA A 438 -8.17 -12.66 7.79
CA ALA A 438 -8.48 -11.51 8.65
C ALA A 438 -9.89 -11.68 9.24
N ASN A 439 -10.00 -11.71 10.56
CA ASN A 439 -11.27 -11.70 11.29
C ASN A 439 -11.55 -10.28 11.77
N ILE A 440 -12.51 -9.61 11.14
CA ILE A 440 -12.89 -8.23 11.46
C ILE A 440 -13.91 -8.12 12.61
N ASP A 441 -14.40 -9.25 13.11
CA ASP A 441 -15.33 -9.26 14.26
C ASP A 441 -14.61 -8.78 15.53
N LEU A 442 -15.26 -7.89 16.27
CA LEU A 442 -14.69 -7.32 17.50
C LEU A 442 -14.86 -8.25 18.70
N ASP A 443 -15.82 -9.18 18.63
CA ASP A 443 -16.32 -9.89 19.81
C ASP A 443 -16.30 -11.42 19.66
N ALA A 444 -16.18 -11.94 18.42
CA ALA A 444 -16.32 -13.37 18.15
C ALA A 444 -15.11 -14.00 17.48
N THR A 445 -14.62 -15.07 18.08
CA THR A 445 -13.70 -16.01 17.43
C THR A 445 -14.41 -16.76 16.31
N GLN A 446 -13.74 -16.95 15.17
CA GLN A 446 -14.23 -17.70 14.02
C GLN A 446 -13.64 -19.11 14.01
N SER A 447 -14.51 -20.13 14.01
CA SER A 447 -14.12 -21.52 13.74
C SER A 447 -14.12 -21.76 12.23
N ILE A 448 -12.93 -21.81 11.64
CA ILE A 448 -12.76 -21.92 10.19
C ILE A 448 -12.39 -23.33 9.80
N THR A 449 -13.11 -23.89 8.84
CA THR A 449 -12.71 -25.11 8.13
C THR A 449 -12.22 -24.72 6.74
N ILE A 450 -10.98 -25.07 6.40
CA ILE A 450 -10.40 -24.81 5.08
C ILE A 450 -10.26 -26.12 4.33
N ASP A 451 -10.93 -26.18 3.19
CA ASP A 451 -10.91 -27.31 2.26
C ASP A 451 -9.89 -26.98 1.13
N LEU A 452 -8.91 -27.88 0.95
CA LEU A 452 -7.80 -27.74 0.00
C LEU A 452 -7.73 -29.00 -0.89
N PRO A 453 -8.73 -29.21 -1.77
CA PRO A 453 -8.79 -30.42 -2.61
C PRO A 453 -7.52 -30.54 -3.46
N GLY A 454 -7.01 -31.76 -3.61
CA GLY A 454 -5.78 -32.03 -4.37
C GLY A 454 -4.47 -31.84 -3.60
N LEU A 455 -4.48 -31.18 -2.43
CA LEU A 455 -3.27 -31.03 -1.62
C LEU A 455 -3.19 -32.11 -0.53
N LYS A 456 -2.02 -32.73 -0.42
CA LYS A 456 -1.69 -33.61 0.70
C LYS A 456 -1.10 -32.79 1.84
N LEU A 457 -1.91 -32.47 2.82
CA LEU A 457 -1.52 -31.64 3.97
C LEU A 457 -0.60 -32.42 4.91
N LYS A 458 0.63 -31.95 5.12
CA LYS A 458 1.63 -32.57 6.01
C LYS A 458 1.83 -31.78 7.30
N SER A 459 1.92 -30.47 7.18
CA SER A 459 2.16 -29.57 8.32
C SER A 459 1.54 -28.20 8.06
N VAL A 460 1.23 -27.49 9.16
CA VAL A 460 0.80 -26.10 9.13
C VAL A 460 1.55 -25.34 10.23
N THR A 461 2.05 -24.15 9.87
CA THR A 461 2.58 -23.17 10.82
C THR A 461 1.88 -21.84 10.57
N GLY A 462 1.93 -20.92 11.55
CA GLY A 462 1.27 -19.64 11.37
C GLY A 462 1.89 -18.52 12.18
N ARG A 463 1.59 -17.29 11.75
CA ARG A 463 1.89 -16.04 12.47
C ARG A 463 0.60 -15.24 12.61
N ILE A 464 0.46 -14.52 13.71
CA ILE A 464 -0.71 -13.70 14.03
C ILE A 464 -0.30 -12.28 14.40
N LEU A 465 -1.05 -11.32 13.90
CA LEU A 465 -1.06 -9.92 14.35
C LEU A 465 -2.42 -9.65 14.97
N THR A 466 -2.44 -9.25 16.24
CA THR A 466 -3.66 -8.94 16.99
C THR A 466 -3.33 -8.01 18.15
N SER A 467 -4.34 -7.39 18.74
CA SER A 467 -4.25 -6.54 19.92
C SER A 467 -5.50 -6.66 20.77
N ALA A 468 -5.43 -6.15 22.00
CA ALA A 468 -6.59 -6.12 22.90
C ALA A 468 -7.69 -5.18 22.35
N LYS A 469 -7.28 -4.05 21.75
CA LYS A 469 -8.18 -3.03 21.20
C LYS A 469 -7.81 -2.72 19.76
N ILE A 470 -8.80 -2.31 18.99
CA ILE A 470 -8.64 -1.93 17.56
C ILE A 470 -7.91 -0.60 17.36
N ASP A 471 -7.89 0.25 18.40
CA ASP A 471 -7.21 1.53 18.44
C ASP A 471 -5.78 1.42 19.00
N ASP A 472 -5.31 0.22 19.39
CA ASP A 472 -3.92 0.00 19.81
C ASP A 472 -2.93 0.28 18.66
N TYR A 473 -1.77 0.85 19.01
CA TYR A 473 -0.68 1.19 18.10
C TYR A 473 0.69 1.21 18.78
N ASN A 474 1.76 1.24 18.01
CA ASN A 474 3.13 1.39 18.50
C ASN A 474 3.47 2.86 18.72
N THR A 475 4.18 3.17 19.80
CA THR A 475 4.63 4.53 20.13
C THR A 475 6.15 4.59 20.27
N PHE A 476 6.73 5.79 20.27
CA PHE A 476 8.18 5.97 20.47
C PHE A 476 8.68 5.59 21.86
N GLU A 477 7.76 5.41 22.82
CA GLU A 477 8.02 4.90 24.15
C GLU A 477 7.81 3.38 24.24
N LYS A 478 6.98 2.81 23.35
CA LYS A 478 6.63 1.40 23.33
C LYS A 478 6.62 0.88 21.89
N LEU A 479 7.81 0.58 21.39
CA LEU A 479 8.05 0.27 19.96
C LEU A 479 7.36 -1.02 19.47
N ASP A 480 7.15 -1.99 20.37
CA ASP A 480 6.72 -3.36 20.07
C ASP A 480 5.39 -3.73 20.77
N ALA A 481 4.52 -2.76 21.03
CA ALA A 481 3.20 -3.03 21.62
C ALA A 481 2.41 -3.98 20.73
N ILE A 482 2.50 -3.78 19.41
CA ILE A 482 1.88 -4.61 18.39
C ILE A 482 2.98 -5.13 17.48
N LYS A 483 3.10 -6.46 17.43
CA LYS A 483 4.02 -7.17 16.56
C LYS A 483 3.52 -8.59 16.29
N PRO A 484 3.90 -9.20 15.15
CA PRO A 484 3.52 -10.57 14.86
C PRO A 484 4.06 -11.57 15.88
N GLN A 485 3.21 -12.53 16.24
CA GLN A 485 3.52 -13.64 17.16
C GLN A 485 3.30 -14.98 16.46
N VAL A 486 3.77 -16.07 17.07
CA VAL A 486 3.51 -17.43 16.58
C VAL A 486 2.03 -17.76 16.79
N PHE A 487 1.38 -18.24 15.74
CA PHE A 487 0.00 -18.71 15.77
C PHE A 487 -0.03 -20.24 15.89
N LYS A 488 -0.78 -20.77 16.87
CA LYS A 488 -0.81 -22.21 17.20
C LYS A 488 -2.18 -22.86 17.00
N ASP A 489 -3.22 -22.08 16.73
CA ASP A 489 -4.61 -22.57 16.68
C ASP A 489 -5.04 -22.94 15.26
N ALA A 490 -4.10 -23.46 14.47
CA ALA A 490 -4.32 -24.12 13.19
C ALA A 490 -3.91 -25.58 13.29
N LYS A 491 -4.77 -26.50 12.84
CA LYS A 491 -4.55 -27.96 12.97
C LYS A 491 -5.02 -28.69 11.72
N ILE A 492 -4.27 -29.70 11.31
CA ILE A 492 -4.66 -30.63 10.26
C ILE A 492 -5.27 -31.86 10.93
N SER A 493 -6.52 -32.21 10.60
CA SER A 493 -7.21 -33.37 11.08
C SER A 493 -8.10 -33.96 9.99
N ASN A 494 -8.02 -35.28 9.76
CA ASN A 494 -8.81 -35.98 8.75
C ASN A 494 -8.73 -35.36 7.34
N GLY A 495 -7.51 -34.86 6.95
CA GLY A 495 -7.28 -34.26 5.65
C GLY A 495 -7.84 -32.83 5.48
N LYS A 496 -8.37 -32.24 6.54
CA LYS A 496 -8.87 -30.84 6.58
C LYS A 496 -8.01 -29.98 7.47
N LEU A 497 -7.90 -28.72 7.11
CA LEU A 497 -7.28 -27.70 7.94
C LEU A 497 -8.38 -26.98 8.74
N THR A 498 -8.24 -26.94 10.04
CA THR A 498 -9.12 -26.19 10.96
C THR A 498 -8.36 -25.10 11.65
N VAL A 499 -8.99 -23.94 11.81
CA VAL A 499 -8.39 -22.73 12.39
C VAL A 499 -9.36 -22.10 13.38
N LYS A 500 -8.89 -21.83 14.59
CA LYS A 500 -9.61 -20.96 15.53
C LYS A 500 -9.01 -19.56 15.43
N LEU A 501 -9.65 -18.72 14.63
CA LEU A 501 -9.18 -17.35 14.36
C LEU A 501 -9.80 -16.39 15.37
N PRO A 502 -9.02 -15.85 16.30
CA PRO A 502 -9.53 -14.91 17.31
C PRO A 502 -10.20 -13.69 16.68
N GLU A 503 -11.01 -13.02 17.46
CA GLU A 503 -11.49 -11.67 17.12
C GLU A 503 -10.32 -10.70 16.93
N LYS A 504 -10.50 -9.69 16.09
CA LYS A 504 -9.47 -8.64 15.83
C LYS A 504 -8.10 -9.22 15.44
N ALA A 505 -8.08 -10.27 14.61
CA ALA A 505 -6.84 -10.97 14.27
C ALA A 505 -6.60 -11.04 12.75
N ILE A 506 -5.32 -10.87 12.39
CA ILE A 506 -4.80 -11.10 11.04
C ILE A 506 -3.77 -12.21 11.13
N VAL A 507 -3.95 -13.27 10.33
CA VAL A 507 -3.12 -14.47 10.38
C VAL A 507 -2.57 -14.79 8.99
N VAL A 508 -1.31 -15.24 8.93
CA VAL A 508 -0.76 -15.93 7.77
C VAL A 508 -0.45 -17.38 8.15
N LEU A 509 -0.86 -18.30 7.30
CA LEU A 509 -0.58 -19.74 7.43
C LEU A 509 0.36 -20.18 6.33
N GLU A 510 1.35 -21.01 6.68
CA GLU A 510 2.19 -21.75 5.75
C GLU A 510 1.81 -23.24 5.85
N ILE A 511 1.50 -23.85 4.70
CA ILE A 511 0.98 -25.22 4.57
C ILE A 511 1.91 -25.99 3.64
N ARG A 512 2.36 -27.17 4.10
CA ARG A 512 3.24 -28.07 3.36
C ARG A 512 2.65 -29.49 3.28
#